data_4e9b35d3538345ba7c9b3797f82f9d7e
#
_entry.id   4e9b35d3538345ba7c9b3797f82f9d7e
#
_cell.length_a   1.000
_cell.length_b   1.000
_cell.length_c   1.000
_cell.angle_alpha   90.00
_cell.angle_beta   90.00
_cell.angle_gamma   90.00
#
_symmetry.space_group_name_H-M   'P 1'
#
loop_
_entity.id
_entity.type
_entity.pdbx_description
1 polymer ?
#
loop_
_entity_poly.entity_id
_entity_poly.type
_entity_poly.pdbx_seq_one_letter_code
_entity_poly.pdbx_strand_id
1 'polypeptide(L)'
;YNYVDVLRVTNINIQEKTWTAEFYLDLVSQSDNPLDQIIFNNLSSTNDKFSSKEIWRRKDDLDYNTVRYYIVANFDFLAIADNYPFDWQSLYISMTLKDNSEHILQPIPLELVDDEFEINEWNIENAFSGIKYKKNFLYKDTDLKKTVTVNSENRLGWIVKRKNTATLFKIGIPMFFLIFLVYYSVFLGFDQSGESIGILTTTFLSA
;
A
#
# COMPACT_ATOMS: atom_id res chain seq x y z
N TYR A 1 12.30 -13.13 15.23
CA TYR A 1 11.65 -11.82 15.46
C TYR A 1 11.94 -10.92 14.29
N ASN A 2 11.00 -10.01 13.99
CA ASN A 2 11.18 -8.96 12.99
C ASN A 2 10.71 -7.61 13.52
N TYR A 3 11.43 -6.57 13.15
CA TYR A 3 11.05 -5.17 13.35
C TYR A 3 11.13 -4.46 12.00
N VAL A 4 10.14 -3.62 11.72
CA VAL A 4 10.08 -2.86 10.47
C VAL A 4 9.98 -1.39 10.82
N ASP A 5 10.90 -0.62 10.26
CA ASP A 5 10.96 0.83 10.39
C ASP A 5 10.78 1.42 8.99
N VAL A 6 9.62 2.03 8.74
CA VAL A 6 9.28 2.53 7.41
C VAL A 6 9.69 3.98 7.27
N LEU A 7 10.60 4.21 6.32
CA LEU A 7 11.18 5.52 6.05
C LEU A 7 10.31 6.36 5.11
N ARG A 8 9.73 5.71 4.09
CA ARG A 8 9.00 6.42 3.06
C ARG A 8 7.96 5.53 2.38
N VAL A 9 6.83 6.13 2.06
CA VAL A 9 5.80 5.57 1.17
C VAL A 9 5.63 6.49 -0.02
N THR A 10 5.72 5.92 -1.22
CA THR A 10 5.63 6.68 -2.48
C THR A 10 4.82 5.92 -3.52
N ASN A 11 4.51 6.59 -4.63
CA ASN A 11 3.90 5.99 -5.81
C ASN A 11 2.64 5.15 -5.53
N ILE A 12 1.73 5.67 -4.70
CA ILE A 12 0.44 5.00 -4.50
C ILE A 12 -0.37 5.14 -5.79
N ASN A 13 -0.45 4.06 -6.55
CA ASN A 13 -1.16 3.98 -7.82
C ASN A 13 -2.40 3.10 -7.67
N ILE A 14 -3.59 3.75 -7.66
CA ILE A 14 -4.87 3.04 -7.51
C ILE A 14 -5.21 2.22 -8.77
N GLN A 15 -4.83 2.69 -9.96
CA GLN A 15 -5.13 1.99 -11.21
C GLN A 15 -4.33 0.69 -11.32
N GLU A 16 -3.04 0.74 -11.00
CA GLU A 16 -2.15 -0.43 -10.99
C GLU A 16 -2.26 -1.23 -9.70
N LYS A 17 -2.95 -0.68 -8.68
CA LYS A 17 -3.10 -1.28 -7.34
C LYS A 17 -1.77 -1.55 -6.66
N THR A 18 -0.80 -0.66 -6.85
CA THR A 18 0.56 -0.76 -6.33
C THR A 18 0.97 0.45 -5.52
N TRP A 19 1.91 0.25 -4.60
CA TRP A 19 2.55 1.30 -3.84
C TRP A 19 4.00 0.92 -3.54
N THR A 20 4.86 1.91 -3.33
CA THR A 20 6.28 1.68 -3.05
C THR A 20 6.58 2.01 -1.59
N ALA A 21 7.29 1.12 -0.91
CA ALA A 21 7.84 1.35 0.42
C ALA A 21 9.37 1.32 0.41
N GLU A 22 9.95 2.22 1.18
CA GLU A 22 11.36 2.21 1.59
C GLU A 22 11.39 2.02 3.10
N PHE A 23 12.05 0.97 3.58
CA PHE A 23 12.05 0.62 4.99
C PHE A 23 13.29 -0.13 5.42
N TYR A 24 13.59 -0.07 6.72
CA TYR A 24 14.51 -0.99 7.36
C TYR A 24 13.75 -2.21 7.89
N LEU A 25 14.35 -3.38 7.68
CA LEU A 25 13.88 -4.64 8.23
C LEU A 25 14.97 -5.24 9.11
N ASP A 26 14.71 -5.31 10.41
CA ASP A 26 15.56 -5.98 11.35
C ASP A 26 15.06 -7.41 11.56
N LEU A 27 15.92 -8.37 11.35
CA LEU A 27 15.64 -9.79 11.54
C LEU A 27 16.57 -10.37 12.60
N VAL A 28 15.98 -11.10 13.55
CA VAL A 28 16.72 -11.86 14.56
C VAL A 28 16.48 -13.33 14.31
N SER A 29 17.53 -14.06 13.95
CA SER A 29 17.47 -15.47 13.55
C SER A 29 18.79 -16.18 13.80
N GLN A 30 18.77 -17.52 13.96
CA GLN A 30 19.98 -18.34 13.96
C GLN A 30 20.53 -18.60 12.54
N SER A 31 19.77 -18.22 11.50
CA SER A 31 20.22 -18.35 10.11
C SER A 31 21.28 -17.31 9.77
N ASP A 32 22.25 -17.69 8.94
CA ASP A 32 23.24 -16.75 8.40
C ASP A 32 22.62 -15.77 7.41
N ASN A 33 21.57 -16.17 6.70
CA ASN A 33 20.86 -15.32 5.75
C ASN A 33 19.36 -15.26 6.09
N PRO A 34 18.96 -14.48 7.12
CA PRO A 34 17.57 -14.44 7.56
C PRO A 34 16.58 -13.94 6.50
N LEU A 35 16.99 -13.03 5.62
CA LEU A 35 16.13 -12.49 4.57
C LEU A 35 15.69 -13.57 3.56
N ASP A 36 16.56 -14.54 3.27
CA ASP A 36 16.23 -15.63 2.34
C ASP A 36 15.10 -16.53 2.84
N GLN A 37 14.80 -16.47 4.14
CA GLN A 37 13.70 -17.21 4.76
C GLN A 37 12.36 -16.46 4.71
N ILE A 38 12.37 -15.20 4.32
CA ILE A 38 11.18 -14.36 4.27
C ILE A 38 10.57 -14.38 2.85
N ILE A 39 9.25 -14.49 2.81
CA ILE A 39 8.45 -14.28 1.59
C ILE A 39 7.57 -13.06 1.83
N PHE A 40 7.66 -12.08 0.95
CA PHE A 40 6.72 -10.97 0.89
C PHE A 40 5.52 -11.40 0.03
N ASN A 41 4.36 -11.62 0.67
CA ASN A 41 3.20 -12.23 -0.01
C ASN A 41 2.50 -11.30 -1.00
N ASN A 42 2.64 -10.01 -0.83
CA ASN A 42 2.05 -8.98 -1.68
C ASN A 42 3.10 -8.14 -2.41
N LEU A 43 4.27 -8.72 -2.65
CA LEU A 43 5.26 -8.10 -3.54
C LEU A 43 4.68 -8.03 -4.96
N SER A 44 4.72 -6.86 -5.58
CA SER A 44 4.17 -6.68 -6.91
C SER A 44 5.01 -7.40 -7.96
N SER A 45 4.33 -8.20 -8.79
CA SER A 45 4.97 -8.93 -9.91
C SER A 45 5.17 -8.06 -11.14
N THR A 46 4.53 -6.90 -11.21
CA THR A 46 4.53 -6.04 -12.41
C THR A 46 5.73 -5.09 -12.50
N ASN A 47 6.45 -4.90 -11.41
CA ASN A 47 7.62 -4.02 -11.37
C ASN A 47 8.77 -4.69 -10.63
N ASP A 48 9.89 -4.90 -11.32
CA ASP A 48 11.15 -5.46 -10.78
C ASP A 48 11.86 -4.56 -9.74
N LYS A 49 11.11 -3.78 -8.98
CA LYS A 49 11.66 -2.89 -7.95
C LYS A 49 11.70 -3.57 -6.58
N PHE A 50 12.30 -4.73 -6.50
CA PHE A 50 12.76 -5.25 -5.21
C PHE A 50 14.25 -5.06 -5.11
N SER A 51 14.70 -4.26 -4.17
CA SER A 51 16.11 -4.06 -3.85
C SER A 51 16.28 -4.23 -2.35
N SER A 52 17.26 -5.03 -1.96
CA SER A 52 17.64 -5.21 -0.56
C SER A 52 19.14 -5.04 -0.42
N LYS A 53 19.55 -4.36 0.66
CA LYS A 53 20.95 -4.16 1.01
C LYS A 53 21.12 -4.40 2.50
N GLU A 54 22.03 -5.28 2.88
CA GLU A 54 22.45 -5.43 4.27
C GLU A 54 23.18 -4.17 4.72
N ILE A 55 22.76 -3.59 5.83
CA ILE A 55 23.36 -2.37 6.41
C ILE A 55 24.34 -2.73 7.49
N TRP A 56 23.93 -3.58 8.43
CA TRP A 56 24.79 -4.07 9.48
C TRP A 56 24.31 -5.44 9.98
N ARG A 57 25.24 -6.13 10.63
CA ARG A 57 25.02 -7.44 11.24
C ARG A 57 25.69 -7.49 12.60
N ARG A 58 25.01 -8.08 13.56
CA ARG A 58 25.54 -8.36 14.88
C ARG A 58 25.17 -9.80 15.25
N LYS A 59 26.13 -10.54 15.79
CA LYS A 59 25.92 -11.85 16.37
C LYS A 59 25.98 -11.73 17.88
N ASP A 60 25.05 -12.38 18.59
CA ASP A 60 25.03 -12.41 20.04
C ASP A 60 25.70 -13.68 20.58
N ASP A 61 25.86 -13.75 21.93
CA ASP A 61 26.49 -14.89 22.59
C ASP A 61 25.65 -16.19 22.52
N LEU A 62 24.38 -16.10 22.12
CA LEU A 62 23.45 -17.22 21.95
C LEU A 62 23.34 -17.68 20.49
N ASP A 63 24.26 -17.25 19.64
CA ASP A 63 24.36 -17.63 18.23
C ASP A 63 23.22 -17.06 17.35
N TYR A 64 22.50 -16.04 17.82
CA TYR A 64 21.53 -15.33 17.00
C TYR A 64 22.19 -14.21 16.21
N ASN A 65 21.86 -14.15 14.93
CA ASN A 65 22.20 -13.04 14.06
C ASN A 65 21.08 -11.98 14.10
N THR A 66 21.42 -10.76 14.46
CA THR A 66 20.56 -9.60 14.24
C THR A 66 21.07 -8.88 13.01
N VAL A 67 20.26 -8.79 11.97
CA VAL A 67 20.66 -8.22 10.69
C VAL A 67 19.64 -7.15 10.28
N ARG A 68 20.12 -5.96 9.93
CA ARG A 68 19.32 -4.87 9.38
C ARG A 68 19.50 -4.80 7.89
N TYR A 69 18.38 -4.86 7.19
CA TYR A 69 18.31 -4.67 5.74
C TYR A 69 17.61 -3.35 5.42
N TYR A 70 18.16 -2.60 4.48
CA TYR A 70 17.44 -1.54 3.79
C TYR A 70 16.74 -2.13 2.57
N ILE A 71 15.43 -1.94 2.47
CA ILE A 71 14.59 -2.54 1.43
C ILE A 71 13.82 -1.44 0.72
N VAL A 72 13.82 -1.50 -0.60
CA VAL A 72 12.92 -0.73 -1.47
C VAL A 72 12.10 -1.72 -2.28
N ALA A 73 10.78 -1.68 -2.14
CA ALA A 73 9.93 -2.65 -2.79
C ALA A 73 8.57 -2.06 -3.18
N ASN A 74 8.01 -2.59 -4.27
CA ASN A 74 6.64 -2.34 -4.68
C ASN A 74 5.73 -3.44 -4.14
N PHE A 75 4.61 -3.03 -3.56
CA PHE A 75 3.62 -3.93 -2.98
C PHE A 75 2.28 -3.75 -3.65
N ASP A 76 1.57 -4.86 -3.84
CA ASP A 76 0.18 -4.85 -4.28
C ASP A 76 -0.75 -4.58 -3.10
N PHE A 77 -1.83 -3.86 -3.33
CA PHE A 77 -2.90 -3.64 -2.37
C PHE A 77 -4.28 -3.75 -3.02
N LEU A 78 -5.29 -3.99 -2.21
CA LEU A 78 -6.68 -3.99 -2.67
C LEU A 78 -7.18 -2.55 -2.72
N ALA A 79 -7.15 -1.95 -3.91
CA ALA A 79 -7.65 -0.60 -4.09
C ALA A 79 -9.18 -0.58 -4.07
N ILE A 80 -9.76 0.30 -3.24
CA ILE A 80 -11.19 0.55 -3.14
C ILE A 80 -11.45 1.96 -3.65
N ALA A 81 -12.12 2.07 -4.79
CA ALA A 81 -12.38 3.36 -5.44
C ALA A 81 -13.85 3.81 -5.38
N ASP A 82 -14.71 3.05 -4.68
CA ASP A 82 -16.16 3.26 -4.66
C ASP A 82 -16.58 4.64 -4.15
N ASN A 83 -15.75 5.26 -3.31
CA ASN A 83 -16.02 6.57 -2.71
C ASN A 83 -15.05 7.66 -3.19
N TYR A 84 -14.46 7.50 -4.37
CA TYR A 84 -13.58 8.55 -4.90
C TYR A 84 -14.31 9.91 -4.99
N PRO A 85 -13.71 11.04 -4.55
CA PRO A 85 -12.35 11.23 -4.05
C PRO A 85 -12.19 11.09 -2.51
N PHE A 86 -13.15 10.52 -1.81
CA PHE A 86 -13.17 10.36 -0.34
C PHE A 86 -12.78 8.93 0.07
N ASP A 87 -11.99 8.28 -0.75
CA ASP A 87 -11.60 6.89 -0.61
C ASP A 87 -10.59 6.67 0.52
N TRP A 88 -10.67 5.47 1.09
CA TRP A 88 -9.75 4.96 2.09
C TRP A 88 -9.01 3.78 1.49
N GLN A 89 -7.71 3.69 1.76
CA GLN A 89 -6.90 2.60 1.27
C GLN A 89 -6.19 1.91 2.43
N SER A 90 -6.01 0.60 2.32
CA SER A 90 -5.21 -0.18 3.25
C SER A 90 -3.89 -0.54 2.59
N LEU A 91 -2.82 0.14 2.98
CA LEU A 91 -1.46 -0.13 2.54
C LEU A 91 -0.80 -1.03 3.55
N TYR A 92 -0.32 -2.20 3.14
CA TYR A 92 0.30 -3.13 4.06
C TYR A 92 1.45 -3.92 3.42
N ILE A 93 2.40 -4.31 4.25
CA ILE A 93 3.45 -5.27 3.94
C ILE A 93 3.04 -6.59 4.60
N SER A 94 3.02 -7.65 3.82
CA SER A 94 2.67 -8.99 4.26
C SER A 94 3.85 -9.92 4.13
N MET A 95 4.27 -10.52 5.24
CA MET A 95 5.44 -11.39 5.31
C MET A 95 5.10 -12.75 5.90
N THR A 96 5.69 -13.80 5.33
CA THR A 96 5.65 -15.16 5.89
C THR A 96 7.05 -15.78 5.86
N LEU A 97 7.26 -16.79 6.68
CA LEU A 97 8.45 -17.63 6.57
C LEU A 97 8.25 -18.67 5.45
N LYS A 98 9.31 -19.00 4.72
CA LYS A 98 9.31 -20.09 3.72
C LYS A 98 8.98 -21.43 4.34
N ASP A 99 9.54 -21.69 5.53
CA ASP A 99 9.23 -22.86 6.33
C ASP A 99 8.31 -22.47 7.50
N ASN A 100 7.02 -22.63 7.29
CA ASN A 100 5.98 -22.27 8.26
C ASN A 100 5.63 -23.40 9.22
N SER A 101 6.29 -24.57 9.15
CA SER A 101 5.88 -25.75 9.89
C SER A 101 6.25 -25.69 11.37
N GLU A 102 7.33 -25.00 11.72
CA GLU A 102 7.88 -24.99 13.09
C GLU A 102 8.14 -23.58 13.65
N HIS A 103 8.11 -22.55 12.80
CA HIS A 103 8.48 -21.20 13.19
C HIS A 103 7.40 -20.18 12.85
N ILE A 104 7.23 -19.19 13.70
CA ILE A 104 6.32 -18.07 13.52
C ILE A 104 7.15 -16.79 13.45
N LEU A 105 6.90 -15.98 12.44
CA LEU A 105 7.44 -14.64 12.36
C LEU A 105 6.71 -13.74 13.35
N GLN A 106 7.34 -13.44 14.48
CA GLN A 106 6.75 -12.63 15.53
C GLN A 106 7.13 -11.16 15.32
N PRO A 107 6.15 -10.29 15.04
CA PRO A 107 6.40 -8.85 14.90
C PRO A 107 6.72 -8.27 16.28
N ILE A 108 7.71 -7.40 16.31
CA ILE A 108 7.82 -6.42 17.38
C ILE A 108 6.76 -5.37 17.09
N PRO A 109 5.94 -4.95 18.08
CA PRO A 109 4.94 -3.91 17.87
C PRO A 109 5.60 -2.69 17.23
N LEU A 110 5.02 -2.21 16.11
CA LEU A 110 5.41 -0.94 15.55
C LEU A 110 5.15 0.14 16.60
N GLU A 111 6.18 0.86 17.00
CA GLU A 111 5.97 2.20 17.52
C GLU A 111 5.41 3.01 16.36
N LEU A 112 4.13 3.31 16.48
CA LEU A 112 3.32 3.86 15.43
C LEU A 112 3.82 5.24 15.07
N VAL A 113 4.37 5.34 13.86
CA VAL A 113 4.56 6.57 13.11
C VAL A 113 5.37 7.62 13.89
N ASP A 114 6.60 7.76 13.52
CA ASP A 114 7.34 8.99 13.79
C ASP A 114 6.44 10.17 13.40
N ASP A 115 6.29 11.18 14.24
CA ASP A 115 5.44 12.37 13.99
C ASP A 115 5.81 13.07 12.67
N GLU A 116 6.98 12.78 12.13
CA GLU A 116 7.49 13.29 10.85
C GLU A 116 7.11 12.42 9.64
N PHE A 117 6.50 11.23 9.84
CA PHE A 117 6.16 10.35 8.73
C PHE A 117 4.89 10.82 8.03
N GLU A 118 5.06 11.34 6.82
CA GLU A 118 3.95 11.78 5.97
C GLU A 118 3.87 10.97 4.68
N ILE A 119 2.64 10.66 4.27
CA ILE A 119 2.36 10.12 2.94
C ILE A 119 1.78 11.24 2.09
N ASN A 120 2.45 11.55 0.98
CA ASN A 120 2.04 12.63 0.09
C ASN A 120 0.61 12.38 -0.44
N GLU A 121 -0.25 13.41 -0.42
CA GLU A 121 -1.67 13.37 -0.80
C GLU A 121 -2.58 12.50 0.10
N TRP A 122 -2.07 11.86 1.16
CA TRP A 122 -2.82 10.98 2.04
C TRP A 122 -2.63 11.34 3.52
N ASN A 123 -3.69 11.23 4.30
CA ASN A 123 -3.64 11.29 5.76
C ASN A 123 -3.60 9.88 6.31
N ILE A 124 -2.76 9.64 7.30
CA ILE A 124 -2.74 8.38 8.02
C ILE A 124 -3.82 8.46 9.10
N GLU A 125 -4.81 7.58 9.01
CA GLU A 125 -5.91 7.51 9.99
C GLU A 125 -5.59 6.51 11.09
N ASN A 126 -4.96 5.39 10.73
CA ASN A 126 -4.60 4.34 11.67
C ASN A 126 -3.44 3.51 11.13
N ALA A 127 -2.65 2.96 12.04
CA ALA A 127 -1.67 1.97 11.71
C ALA A 127 -1.99 0.65 12.42
N PHE A 128 -1.62 -0.46 11.81
CA PHE A 128 -1.87 -1.78 12.34
C PHE A 128 -0.68 -2.70 12.16
N SER A 129 -0.50 -3.59 13.10
CA SER A 129 0.45 -4.70 13.02
C SER A 129 -0.18 -5.92 13.67
N GLY A 130 -0.01 -7.09 13.06
CA GLY A 130 -0.58 -8.30 13.62
C GLY A 130 -0.27 -9.55 12.82
N ILE A 131 -0.60 -10.70 13.41
CA ILE A 131 -0.43 -12.01 12.80
C ILE A 131 -1.80 -12.50 12.33
N LYS A 132 -1.89 -12.81 11.04
CA LYS A 132 -3.05 -13.47 10.46
C LYS A 132 -2.75 -14.96 10.30
N TYR A 133 -3.61 -15.80 10.85
CA TYR A 133 -3.50 -17.26 10.70
C TYR A 133 -4.40 -17.72 9.54
N LYS A 134 -3.79 -18.44 8.59
CA LYS A 134 -4.51 -19.14 7.51
C LYS A 134 -4.48 -20.63 7.78
N LYS A 135 -5.65 -21.25 7.84
CA LYS A 135 -5.78 -22.72 7.90
C LYS A 135 -5.83 -23.27 6.48
N ASN A 136 -4.81 -24.00 6.08
CA ASN A 136 -4.80 -24.72 4.81
C ASN A 136 -5.14 -26.19 5.08
N PHE A 137 -6.08 -26.72 4.29
CA PHE A 137 -6.43 -28.13 4.37
C PHE A 137 -5.70 -28.87 3.25
N LEU A 138 -4.72 -29.68 3.60
CA LEU A 138 -4.07 -30.59 2.66
C LEU A 138 -4.75 -31.95 2.73
N TYR A 139 -5.29 -32.39 1.61
CA TYR A 139 -5.74 -33.78 1.44
C TYR A 139 -4.52 -34.60 1.00
N LYS A 140 -4.03 -35.47 1.85
CA LYS A 140 -3.09 -36.53 1.43
C LYS A 140 -3.89 -37.71 0.91
N ASP A 141 -3.64 -38.08 -0.35
CA ASP A 141 -4.44 -38.98 -1.18
C ASP A 141 -4.49 -40.46 -0.71
N THR A 142 -3.79 -40.83 0.36
CA THR A 142 -3.68 -42.26 0.73
C THR A 142 -4.43 -42.69 1.98
N ASP A 143 -4.84 -41.79 2.87
CA ASP A 143 -5.43 -42.22 4.17
C ASP A 143 -6.61 -41.38 4.69
N LEU A 144 -7.25 -40.53 3.87
CA LEU A 144 -8.35 -39.65 4.33
C LEU A 144 -8.02 -38.80 5.58
N LYS A 145 -6.76 -38.74 5.98
CA LYS A 145 -6.32 -37.88 7.08
C LYS A 145 -6.18 -36.45 6.59
N LYS A 146 -7.14 -35.63 7.02
CA LYS A 146 -7.14 -34.19 6.84
C LYS A 146 -6.00 -33.59 7.67
N THR A 147 -4.90 -33.24 7.02
CA THR A 147 -3.81 -32.51 7.70
C THR A 147 -4.13 -31.02 7.61
N VAL A 148 -4.25 -30.38 8.76
CA VAL A 148 -4.45 -28.93 8.86
C VAL A 148 -3.09 -28.30 9.07
N THR A 149 -2.60 -27.56 8.09
CA THR A 149 -1.43 -26.68 8.27
C THR A 149 -1.90 -25.27 8.60
N VAL A 150 -1.32 -24.67 9.62
CA VAL A 150 -1.60 -23.30 10.00
C VAL A 150 -0.42 -22.46 9.54
N ASN A 151 -0.64 -21.63 8.53
CA ASN A 151 0.35 -20.67 8.08
C ASN A 151 0.12 -19.33 8.79
N SER A 152 1.17 -18.79 9.40
CA SER A 152 1.16 -17.47 9.99
C SER A 152 1.64 -16.44 8.97
N GLU A 153 0.88 -15.36 8.81
CA GLU A 153 1.20 -14.22 7.96
C GLU A 153 1.30 -12.99 8.86
N ASN A 154 2.46 -12.38 8.91
CA ASN A 154 2.63 -11.11 9.58
C ASN A 154 2.24 -9.98 8.64
N ARG A 155 1.31 -9.14 9.08
CA ARG A 155 0.86 -7.94 8.36
C ARG A 155 1.11 -6.71 9.18
N LEU A 156 1.68 -5.71 8.55
CA LEU A 156 1.87 -4.39 9.12
C LEU A 156 1.56 -3.33 8.06
N GLY A 157 0.99 -2.21 8.47
CA GLY A 157 0.64 -1.17 7.51
C GLY A 157 -0.27 -0.09 8.08
N TRP A 158 -0.89 0.67 7.18
CA TRP A 158 -1.70 1.82 7.51
C TRP A 158 -3.03 1.81 6.77
N ILE A 159 -4.03 2.40 7.43
CA ILE A 159 -5.24 2.85 6.78
C ILE A 159 -5.02 4.33 6.45
N VAL A 160 -5.04 4.65 5.16
CA VAL A 160 -4.82 6.00 4.67
C VAL A 160 -6.08 6.55 4.01
N LYS A 161 -6.33 7.84 4.21
CA LYS A 161 -7.45 8.56 3.62
C LYS A 161 -6.91 9.68 2.73
N ARG A 162 -7.49 9.84 1.55
CA ARG A 162 -7.07 10.89 0.63
C ARG A 162 -7.26 12.29 1.24
N LYS A 163 -6.25 13.17 1.06
CA LYS A 163 -6.37 14.59 1.44
C LYS A 163 -7.37 15.27 0.49
N ASN A 164 -8.57 15.55 0.98
CA ASN A 164 -9.71 16.01 0.17
C ASN A 164 -9.47 17.38 -0.48
N THR A 165 -8.70 18.25 0.15
CA THR A 165 -8.50 19.63 -0.31
C THR A 165 -7.89 19.71 -1.71
N ALA A 166 -6.77 19.01 -1.94
CA ALA A 166 -6.10 19.03 -3.23
C ALA A 166 -6.97 18.41 -4.35
N THR A 167 -7.71 17.35 -4.03
CA THR A 167 -8.58 16.64 -4.97
C THR A 167 -9.83 17.46 -5.29
N LEU A 168 -10.44 18.12 -4.30
CA LEU A 168 -11.56 19.02 -4.52
C LEU A 168 -11.17 20.20 -5.42
N PHE A 169 -9.97 20.76 -5.28
CA PHE A 169 -9.49 21.80 -6.17
C PHE A 169 -9.23 21.27 -7.60
N LYS A 170 -8.62 20.08 -7.74
CA LYS A 170 -8.35 19.47 -9.06
C LYS A 170 -9.64 19.19 -9.86
N ILE A 171 -10.73 18.83 -9.19
CA ILE A 171 -12.03 18.53 -9.82
C ILE A 171 -12.94 19.75 -9.80
N GLY A 172 -13.01 20.46 -8.68
CA GLY A 172 -13.95 21.55 -8.46
C GLY A 172 -13.68 22.77 -9.34
N ILE A 173 -12.42 23.15 -9.56
CA ILE A 173 -12.09 24.32 -10.38
C ILE A 173 -12.50 24.12 -11.83
N PRO A 174 -12.14 23.03 -12.53
CA PRO A 174 -12.62 22.80 -13.91
C PRO A 174 -14.15 22.72 -13.99
N MET A 175 -14.78 22.00 -13.03
CA MET A 175 -16.24 21.88 -13.01
C MET A 175 -16.93 23.23 -12.79
N PHE A 176 -16.40 24.07 -11.89
CA PHE A 176 -16.90 25.42 -11.68
C PHE A 176 -16.78 26.28 -12.96
N PHE A 177 -15.62 26.14 -13.63
CA PHE A 177 -15.39 26.87 -14.89
C PHE A 177 -16.37 26.44 -15.99
N LEU A 178 -16.65 25.14 -16.12
CA LEU A 178 -17.65 24.61 -17.06
C LEU A 178 -19.06 25.14 -16.75
N ILE A 179 -19.48 25.14 -15.48
CA ILE A 179 -20.76 25.67 -15.03
C ILE A 179 -20.84 27.16 -15.35
N PHE A 180 -19.75 27.92 -15.12
CA PHE A 180 -19.68 29.34 -15.41
C PHE A 180 -19.84 29.61 -16.91
N LEU A 181 -19.18 28.82 -17.77
CA LEU A 181 -19.34 28.95 -19.24
C LEU A 181 -20.76 28.69 -19.70
N VAL A 182 -21.41 27.65 -19.17
CA VAL A 182 -22.81 27.35 -19.46
C VAL A 182 -23.71 28.52 -19.03
N TYR A 183 -23.50 29.01 -17.80
CA TYR A 183 -24.23 30.13 -17.26
C TYR A 183 -24.04 31.40 -18.15
N TYR A 184 -22.79 31.69 -18.50
CA TYR A 184 -22.48 32.83 -19.37
C TYR A 184 -23.16 32.74 -20.74
N SER A 185 -23.24 31.55 -21.35
CA SER A 185 -23.87 31.34 -22.64
C SER A 185 -25.35 31.69 -22.65
N VAL A 186 -26.03 31.61 -21.50
CA VAL A 186 -27.46 31.98 -21.37
C VAL A 186 -27.67 33.50 -21.45
N PHE A 187 -26.64 34.28 -21.10
CA PHE A 187 -26.73 35.77 -21.16
C PHE A 187 -26.29 36.35 -22.50
N LEU A 188 -25.78 35.54 -23.42
CA LEU A 188 -25.52 36.00 -24.79
C LEU A 188 -26.84 36.31 -25.49
N GLY A 189 -26.92 37.48 -26.12
CA GLY A 189 -28.12 37.92 -26.82
C GLY A 189 -28.48 37.01 -28.02
N PHE A 190 -29.71 37.13 -28.49
CA PHE A 190 -30.19 36.34 -29.65
C PHE A 190 -29.33 36.53 -30.91
N ASP A 191 -28.72 37.69 -31.07
CA ASP A 191 -27.82 38.00 -32.20
C ASP A 191 -26.50 37.18 -32.15
N GLN A 192 -26.18 36.60 -31.00
CA GLN A 192 -24.95 35.78 -30.75
C GLN A 192 -25.28 34.30 -30.53
N SER A 193 -26.43 33.84 -31.01
CA SER A 193 -26.88 32.45 -30.83
C SER A 193 -25.88 31.43 -31.34
N GLY A 194 -25.12 31.71 -32.41
CA GLY A 194 -24.06 30.85 -32.92
C GLY A 194 -22.90 30.68 -31.95
N GLU A 195 -22.49 31.74 -31.25
CA GLU A 195 -21.43 31.73 -30.24
C GLU A 195 -21.87 30.94 -28.98
N SER A 196 -23.14 31.15 -28.57
CA SER A 196 -23.73 30.42 -27.44
C SER A 196 -23.74 28.90 -27.68
N ILE A 197 -24.18 28.49 -28.88
CA ILE A 197 -24.16 27.05 -29.27
C ILE A 197 -22.71 26.51 -29.29
N GLY A 198 -21.76 27.30 -29.80
CA GLY A 198 -20.33 26.93 -29.82
C GLY A 198 -19.79 26.70 -28.42
N ILE A 199 -20.07 27.60 -27.48
CA ILE A 199 -19.65 27.48 -26.07
C ILE A 199 -20.27 26.23 -25.43
N LEU A 200 -21.57 26.01 -25.60
CA LEU A 200 -22.26 24.84 -25.04
C LEU A 200 -21.71 23.53 -25.58
N THR A 201 -21.48 23.48 -26.91
CA THR A 201 -20.92 22.26 -27.55
C THR A 201 -19.51 21.97 -27.05
N THR A 202 -18.65 22.98 -26.97
CA THR A 202 -17.26 22.82 -26.46
C THR A 202 -17.27 22.40 -25.01
N THR A 203 -18.15 23.00 -24.19
CA THR A 203 -18.27 22.64 -22.78
C THR A 203 -18.72 21.19 -22.61
N PHE A 204 -19.71 20.75 -23.40
CA PHE A 204 -20.21 19.38 -23.36
C PHE A 204 -19.14 18.36 -23.80
N LEU A 205 -18.32 18.70 -24.80
CA LEU A 205 -17.23 17.81 -25.26
C LEU A 205 -16.02 17.76 -24.30
N SER A 206 -15.91 18.74 -23.38
CA SER A 206 -14.82 18.86 -22.41
C SER A 206 -15.14 18.21 -21.05
N ALA A 207 -16.39 17.88 -20.79
CA ALA A 207 -16.88 17.29 -19.55
C ALA A 207 -16.75 15.75 -19.54
#